data_a275d4c5346bd9b795b2ce6405706701
#
_entry.id   a275d4c5346bd9b795b2ce6405706701
#
_cell.length_a   1.000
_cell.length_b   1.000
_cell.length_c   1.000
_cell.angle_alpha   90.00
_cell.angle_beta   90.00
_cell.angle_gamma   90.00
#
_symmetry.space_group_name_H-M   'P 1'
#
loop_
_entity.id
_entity.type
_entity.pdbx_description
1 polymer ?
#
loop_
_entity_poly.entity_id
_entity_poly.type
_entity_poly.pdbx_seq_one_letter_code
_entity_poly.pdbx_strand_id
1 'polypeptide(L)'
;ISELSKKLGLIKSNKNKSSNYILRYWEKEFKEIRPKLINKRRYYSSEQVSVIKFIKTLLKDNGMTIKGVKKILSLNKKLDYNELHGLSADYYKKNIKDKSKIILDKIKKLKKTYGKKNTY
;
A
#
# COMPACT_ATOMS: atom_id res chain seq x y z
N ILE A 1 12.62 15.68 -5.92
CA ILE A 1 12.40 14.76 -4.79
C ILE A 1 11.84 15.48 -3.55
N SER A 2 12.37 16.62 -3.18
CA SER A 2 11.92 17.38 -2.00
C SER A 2 10.47 17.85 -2.10
N GLU A 3 10.06 18.34 -3.28
CA GLU A 3 8.68 18.75 -3.54
C GLU A 3 7.72 17.58 -3.47
N LEU A 4 8.11 16.42 -4.01
CA LEU A 4 7.31 15.22 -3.95
C LEU A 4 7.14 14.72 -2.52
N SER A 5 8.22 14.74 -1.72
CA SER A 5 8.15 14.39 -0.30
C SER A 5 7.19 15.29 0.48
N LYS A 6 7.16 16.60 0.15
CA LYS A 6 6.21 17.55 0.74
C LYS A 6 4.77 17.24 0.34
N LYS A 7 4.51 17.05 -0.96
CA LYS A 7 3.17 16.72 -1.49
C LYS A 7 2.62 15.40 -0.91
N LEU A 8 3.47 14.44 -0.66
CA LEU A 8 3.09 13.15 -0.08
C LEU A 8 2.95 13.17 1.46
N GLY A 9 3.23 14.29 2.10
CA GLY A 9 3.15 14.39 3.56
C GLY A 9 4.14 13.48 4.29
N LEU A 10 5.25 13.13 3.66
CA LEU A 10 6.30 12.31 4.26
C LEU A 10 7.20 13.10 5.22
N ILE A 11 7.00 14.39 5.32
CA ILE A 11 7.76 15.27 6.20
C ILE A 11 7.04 15.36 7.54
N LYS A 12 7.64 14.80 8.57
CA LYS A 12 7.23 15.10 9.96
C LYS A 12 7.73 16.52 10.31
N SER A 13 6.81 17.38 10.71
CA SER A 13 6.96 18.83 10.84
C SER A 13 8.03 19.32 11.84
N ASN A 14 8.79 18.47 12.49
CA ASN A 14 9.63 18.87 13.60
C ASN A 14 11.14 18.76 13.42
N LYS A 15 11.65 18.39 12.26
CA LYS A 15 13.12 18.48 12.01
C LYS A 15 13.38 18.68 10.52
N ASN A 16 14.22 19.64 10.20
CA ASN A 16 14.73 20.01 8.88
C ASN A 16 15.41 18.87 8.06
N LYS A 17 15.13 17.62 8.37
CA LYS A 17 15.57 16.47 7.58
C LYS A 17 14.47 16.11 6.59
N SER A 18 14.70 16.48 5.34
CA SER A 18 13.84 16.07 4.24
C SER A 18 13.66 14.55 4.26
N SER A 19 12.43 14.08 4.27
CA SER A 19 12.11 12.65 4.21
C SER A 19 12.45 12.01 2.85
N ASN A 20 13.39 12.61 2.13
CA ASN A 20 13.89 12.11 0.86
C ASN A 20 14.48 10.70 0.96
N TYR A 21 14.95 10.31 2.15
CA TYR A 21 15.47 8.96 2.39
C TYR A 21 14.38 7.89 2.22
N ILE A 22 13.13 8.19 2.54
CA ILE A 22 12.01 7.25 2.35
C ILE A 22 11.80 6.98 0.86
N LEU A 23 11.76 8.03 0.04
CA LEU A 23 11.62 7.87 -1.40
C LEU A 23 12.82 7.16 -2.03
N ARG A 24 14.03 7.43 -1.57
CA ARG A 24 15.24 6.71 -2.02
C ARG A 24 15.22 5.24 -1.61
N TYR A 25 14.72 4.93 -0.43
CA TYR A 25 14.55 3.56 0.02
C TYR A 25 13.51 2.84 -0.84
N TRP A 26 12.37 3.45 -1.10
CA TRP A 26 11.34 2.87 -1.97
C TRP A 26 11.82 2.70 -3.42
N GLU A 27 12.62 3.62 -3.93
CA GLU A 27 13.27 3.50 -5.24
C GLU A 27 14.14 2.24 -5.34
N LYS A 28 14.84 1.87 -4.28
CA LYS A 28 15.62 0.62 -4.22
C LYS A 28 14.74 -0.63 -4.13
N GLU A 29 13.68 -0.56 -3.34
CA GLU A 29 12.80 -1.69 -3.08
C GLU A 29 11.82 -1.98 -4.22
N PHE A 30 11.29 -0.94 -4.86
CA PHE A 30 10.27 -1.06 -5.90
C PHE A 30 10.84 -0.74 -7.28
N LYS A 31 10.85 -1.72 -8.16
CA LYS A 31 11.32 -1.57 -9.56
C LYS A 31 10.46 -0.62 -10.38
N GLU A 32 9.23 -0.41 -9.98
CA GLU A 32 8.26 0.46 -10.61
C GLU A 32 8.60 1.94 -10.43
N ILE A 33 9.37 2.28 -9.40
CA ILE A 33 9.83 3.65 -9.14
C ILE A 33 11.15 3.88 -9.88
N ARG A 34 11.09 4.59 -11.00
CA ARG A 34 12.26 4.89 -11.85
C ARG A 34 12.31 6.37 -12.19
N PRO A 35 12.87 7.22 -11.31
CA PRO A 35 13.02 8.63 -11.61
C PRO A 35 14.05 8.85 -12.72
N LYS A 36 13.86 9.90 -13.52
CA LYS A 36 14.89 10.37 -14.44
C LYS A 36 15.90 11.22 -13.67
N LEU A 37 17.19 10.94 -13.90
CA LEU A 37 18.28 11.75 -13.37
C LEU A 37 18.68 12.79 -14.42
N ILE A 38 18.49 14.07 -14.09
CA ILE A 38 18.94 15.22 -14.90
C ILE A 38 19.81 16.08 -13.98
N ASN A 39 21.05 16.33 -14.38
CA ASN A 39 22.01 17.10 -13.58
C ASN A 39 22.09 16.65 -12.11
N LYS A 40 22.18 15.35 -11.88
CA LYS A 40 22.20 14.71 -10.55
C LYS A 40 20.93 14.93 -9.70
N ARG A 41 19.84 15.47 -10.30
CA ARG A 41 18.54 15.66 -9.64
C ARG A 41 17.54 14.61 -10.13
N ARG A 42 16.70 14.12 -9.22
CA ARG A 42 15.64 13.15 -9.52
C ARG A 42 14.37 13.85 -9.93
N TYR A 43 13.83 13.46 -11.08
CA TYR A 43 12.55 13.93 -11.60
C TYR A 43 11.60 12.75 -11.76
N TYR A 44 10.39 12.91 -11.27
CA TYR A 44 9.34 11.90 -11.33
C TYR A 44 8.24 12.35 -12.30
N SER A 45 7.85 11.47 -13.23
CA SER A 45 6.72 11.73 -14.12
C SER A 45 5.41 11.65 -13.34
N SER A 46 4.29 12.12 -13.92
CA SER A 46 2.96 12.01 -13.32
C SER A 46 2.58 10.56 -13.04
N GLU A 47 2.92 9.63 -13.92
CA GLU A 47 2.73 8.19 -13.73
C GLU A 47 3.53 7.66 -12.53
N GLN A 48 4.79 8.06 -12.41
CA GLN A 48 5.64 7.71 -11.28
C GLN A 48 5.08 8.25 -9.95
N VAL A 49 4.57 9.47 -9.95
CA VAL A 49 3.92 10.05 -8.78
C VAL A 49 2.68 9.24 -8.38
N SER A 50 1.88 8.79 -9.33
CA SER A 50 0.71 7.94 -9.07
C SER A 50 1.09 6.61 -8.44
N VAL A 51 2.14 5.95 -8.97
CA VAL A 51 2.70 4.71 -8.40
C VAL A 51 3.18 4.93 -6.97
N ILE A 52 3.90 6.00 -6.71
CA ILE A 52 4.42 6.33 -5.38
C ILE A 52 3.29 6.63 -4.39
N LYS A 53 2.24 7.33 -4.80
CA LYS A 53 1.04 7.56 -3.98
C LYS A 53 0.35 6.24 -3.62
N PHE A 54 0.22 5.34 -4.57
CA PHE A 54 -0.36 4.01 -4.36
C PHE A 54 0.47 3.19 -3.35
N ILE A 55 1.78 3.15 -3.53
CA ILE A 55 2.70 2.49 -2.59
C ILE A 55 2.60 3.09 -1.19
N LYS A 56 2.57 4.42 -1.08
CA LYS A 56 2.38 5.11 0.20
C LYS A 56 1.08 4.69 0.89
N THR A 57 -0.02 4.67 0.16
CA THR A 57 -1.32 4.25 0.70
C THR A 57 -1.26 2.83 1.23
N LEU A 58 -0.68 1.90 0.48
CA LEU A 58 -0.56 0.51 0.93
C LEU A 58 0.34 0.36 2.16
N LEU A 59 1.47 1.04 2.21
CA LEU A 59 2.43 0.92 3.30
C LEU A 59 2.03 1.69 4.55
N LYS A 60 1.55 2.93 4.40
CA LYS A 60 1.27 3.84 5.52
C LYS A 60 -0.15 3.73 6.02
N ASP A 61 -1.12 3.77 5.11
CA ASP A 61 -2.53 3.81 5.49
C ASP A 61 -3.08 2.40 5.75
N ASN A 62 -2.67 1.42 4.96
CA ASN A 62 -3.11 0.02 5.10
C ASN A 62 -2.16 -0.85 5.94
N GLY A 63 -1.00 -0.32 6.33
CA GLY A 63 -0.03 -1.04 7.17
C GLY A 63 0.54 -2.32 6.55
N MET A 64 0.61 -2.39 5.22
CA MET A 64 1.13 -3.55 4.52
C MET A 64 2.66 -3.64 4.60
N THR A 65 3.19 -4.85 4.49
CA THR A 65 4.62 -5.09 4.37
C THR A 65 5.13 -4.79 2.96
N ILE A 66 6.43 -4.50 2.83
CA ILE A 66 7.07 -4.29 1.52
C ILE A 66 6.89 -5.50 0.59
N LYS A 67 7.01 -6.71 1.13
CA LYS A 67 6.76 -7.95 0.37
C LYS A 67 5.31 -8.03 -0.14
N GLY A 68 4.34 -7.66 0.68
CA GLY A 68 2.93 -7.62 0.30
C GLY A 68 2.66 -6.63 -0.82
N VAL A 69 3.22 -5.43 -0.72
CA VAL A 69 3.08 -4.40 -1.75
C VAL A 69 3.75 -4.83 -3.07
N LYS A 70 4.95 -5.42 -3.03
CA LYS A 70 5.61 -5.97 -4.22
C LYS A 70 4.76 -7.04 -4.92
N LYS A 71 4.11 -7.89 -4.15
CA LYS A 71 3.20 -8.92 -4.69
C LYS A 71 2.00 -8.29 -5.39
N ILE A 72 1.38 -7.28 -4.79
CA ILE A 72 0.26 -6.55 -5.40
C ILE A 72 0.68 -5.86 -6.69
N LEU A 73 1.80 -5.16 -6.70
CA LEU A 73 2.34 -4.49 -7.89
C LEU A 73 2.63 -5.49 -9.01
N SER A 74 3.14 -6.67 -8.70
CA SER A 74 3.40 -7.71 -9.69
C SER A 74 2.13 -8.29 -10.32
N LEU A 75 1.05 -8.40 -9.56
CA LEU A 75 -0.25 -8.85 -10.03
C LEU A 75 -0.95 -7.79 -10.90
N ASN A 76 -0.75 -6.53 -10.59
CA ASN A 76 -1.44 -5.39 -11.21
C ASN A 76 -0.65 -4.71 -12.34
N LYS A 77 0.33 -5.37 -12.92
CA LYS A 77 1.18 -4.82 -14.00
C LYS A 77 0.41 -4.25 -15.21
N LYS A 78 -0.85 -4.63 -15.40
CA LYS A 78 -1.70 -4.20 -16.53
C LYS A 78 -2.75 -3.15 -16.15
N LEU A 79 -2.80 -2.72 -14.90
CA LEU A 79 -3.82 -1.79 -14.42
C LEU A 79 -3.30 -0.35 -14.41
N ASP A 80 -4.16 0.58 -14.78
CA ASP A 80 -3.85 2.00 -14.69
C ASP A 80 -3.83 2.42 -13.21
N TYR A 81 -2.67 2.87 -12.73
CA TYR A 81 -2.48 3.29 -11.34
C TYR A 81 -3.34 4.50 -10.94
N ASN A 82 -3.80 5.30 -11.93
CA ASN A 82 -4.70 6.42 -11.68
C ASN A 82 -6.11 5.94 -11.32
N GLU A 83 -6.60 4.92 -12.01
CA GLU A 83 -7.90 4.29 -11.68
C GLU A 83 -7.83 3.52 -10.37
N LEU A 84 -6.71 2.87 -10.07
CA LEU A 84 -6.51 2.14 -8.82
C LEU A 84 -6.57 3.03 -7.58
N HIS A 85 -6.25 4.31 -7.68
CA HIS A 85 -6.32 5.23 -6.54
C HIS A 85 -7.76 5.47 -6.07
N GLY A 86 -8.73 5.48 -7.00
CA GLY A 86 -10.16 5.60 -6.66
C GLY A 86 -10.80 4.28 -6.27
N LEU A 87 -10.47 3.21 -6.99
CA LEU A 87 -11.06 1.88 -6.82
C LEU A 87 -10.41 1.05 -5.70
N SER A 88 -9.14 1.33 -5.36
CA SER A 88 -8.38 0.48 -4.45
C SER A 88 -8.91 0.51 -3.02
N ALA A 89 -9.33 1.68 -2.51
CA ALA A 89 -9.87 1.81 -1.16
C ALA A 89 -11.16 0.99 -1.02
N ASP A 90 -12.06 1.08 -1.98
CA ASP A 90 -13.34 0.36 -1.97
C ASP A 90 -13.16 -1.13 -2.26
N TYR A 91 -12.28 -1.49 -3.18
CA TYR A 91 -11.94 -2.88 -3.49
C TYR A 91 -11.30 -3.58 -2.29
N TYR A 92 -10.35 -2.95 -1.61
CA TYR A 92 -9.72 -3.51 -0.42
C TYR A 92 -10.66 -3.56 0.77
N LYS A 93 -11.50 -2.55 0.99
CA LYS A 93 -12.56 -2.57 2.00
C LYS A 93 -13.53 -3.72 1.75
N LYS A 94 -13.95 -3.92 0.51
CA LYS A 94 -14.83 -5.03 0.12
C LYS A 94 -14.15 -6.39 0.33
N ASN A 95 -12.91 -6.55 -0.12
CA ASN A 95 -12.15 -7.79 0.06
C ASN A 95 -11.90 -8.15 1.53
N ILE A 96 -11.56 -7.16 2.36
CA ILE A 96 -11.39 -7.35 3.81
C ILE A 96 -12.73 -7.70 4.45
N LYS A 97 -13.81 -7.06 4.05
CA LYS A 97 -15.17 -7.33 4.54
C LYS A 97 -15.62 -8.74 4.20
N ASP A 98 -15.40 -9.18 2.96
CA ASP A 98 -15.77 -10.53 2.50
C ASP A 98 -14.92 -11.61 3.19
N LYS A 99 -13.61 -11.42 3.31
CA LYS A 99 -12.73 -12.33 4.05
C LYS A 99 -13.08 -12.39 5.54
N SER A 100 -13.40 -11.26 6.15
CA SER A 100 -13.83 -11.19 7.56
C SER A 100 -15.15 -11.95 7.77
N LYS A 101 -16.11 -11.84 6.86
CA LYS A 101 -17.35 -12.62 6.88
C LYS A 101 -17.08 -14.12 6.84
N ILE A 102 -16.23 -14.58 5.93
CA ILE A 102 -15.87 -15.99 5.79
C ILE A 102 -15.23 -16.53 7.08
N ILE A 103 -14.34 -15.76 7.70
CA ILE A 103 -13.68 -16.12 8.97
C ILE A 103 -14.71 -16.18 10.11
N LEU A 104 -15.61 -15.20 10.20
CA LEU A 104 -16.67 -15.18 11.22
C LEU A 104 -17.62 -16.35 11.08
N ASP A 105 -18.00 -16.73 9.86
CA ASP A 105 -18.87 -17.88 9.60
C ASP A 105 -18.17 -19.20 9.96
N LYS A 106 -16.88 -19.32 9.69
CA LYS A 106 -16.07 -20.46 10.14
C LYS A 106 -16.01 -20.55 11.66
N ILE A 107 -15.80 -19.43 12.36
CA ILE A 107 -15.78 -19.38 13.83
C ILE A 107 -17.15 -19.76 14.41
N LYS A 108 -18.25 -19.26 13.83
CA LYS A 108 -19.62 -19.63 14.25
C LYS A 108 -19.91 -21.11 14.06
N LYS A 109 -19.47 -21.70 12.94
CA LYS A 109 -19.59 -23.15 12.69
C LYS A 109 -18.79 -23.96 13.70
N LEU A 110 -17.56 -23.57 13.99
CA LEU A 110 -16.72 -24.21 15.01
C LEU A 110 -17.34 -24.13 16.39
N LYS A 111 -17.85 -22.96 16.80
CA LYS A 111 -18.56 -22.82 18.10
C LYS A 111 -19.80 -23.73 18.18
N LYS A 112 -20.57 -23.89 17.11
CA LYS A 112 -21.70 -24.85 17.07
C LYS A 112 -21.24 -26.29 17.25
N THR A 113 -20.11 -26.65 16.63
CA THR A 113 -19.61 -28.03 16.66
C THR A 113 -19.01 -28.37 18.02
N TYR A 114 -18.26 -27.44 18.63
CA TYR A 114 -17.61 -27.66 19.93
C TYR A 114 -18.54 -27.35 21.12
N GLY A 115 -19.50 -26.43 20.97
CA GLY A 115 -20.50 -26.12 22.00
C GLY A 115 -21.48 -27.27 22.30
N LYS A 116 -21.68 -28.17 21.34
CA LYS A 116 -22.51 -29.37 21.52
C LYS A 116 -21.79 -30.53 22.24
N LYS A 117 -20.46 -30.49 22.33
CA LYS A 117 -19.67 -31.52 23.00
C LYS A 117 -19.48 -31.28 24.50
N ASN A 118 -19.80 -30.10 25.02
CA ASN A 118 -19.64 -29.75 26.44
C ASN A 118 -20.94 -29.64 27.22
N THR A 119 -21.99 -30.24 26.73
CA THR A 119 -23.26 -30.41 27.47
C THR A 119 -23.37 -31.85 28.02
N TYR A 120 -22.44 -32.19 28.88
CA TYR A 120 -22.58 -33.31 29.83
C TYR A 120 -22.44 -32.79 31.24
#